data_6cf94ac6b832ac5ee64adb2b879c0193
#
_entry.id   6cf94ac6b832ac5ee64adb2b879c0193
#
_cell.length_a   1.000
_cell.length_b   1.000
_cell.length_c   1.000
_cell.angle_alpha   90.00
_cell.angle_beta   90.00
_cell.angle_gamma   90.00
#
_symmetry.space_group_name_H-M   'P 1'
#
loop_
_entity.id
_entity.type
_entity.pdbx_description
1 polymer ?
#
loop_
_entity_poly.entity_id
_entity_poly.type
_entity_poly.pdbx_seq_one_letter_code
_entity_poly.pdbx_strand_id
1 'polypeptide(L)'
;MIGYCNNLEVIMRVDFHMHSTFSDGVETPEQLLQHAVEADLKMIALTDHDEIAGIDTMLAIESPIQIITGCEFSAHYKGKDIHILGYGFNHHDEGLHKFIEFFKEKRESRIKDIISRCIDHGYNISFTELEDLYPNTKSYGRPHVARLLIDHGYAKDIQEVFDGILNSKSPCYIP
;
A
#
# COMPACT_ATOMS: atom_id res chain seq x y z
N MET A 1 52.39 18.35 -11.97
CA MET A 1 51.01 18.69 -12.29
C MET A 1 50.14 17.61 -11.69
N ILE A 2 49.53 17.87 -10.52
CA ILE A 2 48.65 16.90 -9.82
C ILE A 2 47.23 17.22 -10.33
N GLY A 3 46.71 16.33 -11.19
CA GLY A 3 45.33 16.42 -11.68
C GLY A 3 44.36 16.15 -10.54
N TYR A 4 43.61 17.15 -10.12
CA TYR A 4 42.44 16.98 -9.28
C TYR A 4 41.34 16.31 -10.12
N CYS A 5 41.09 15.04 -9.92
CA CYS A 5 39.82 14.41 -10.31
C CYS A 5 38.74 15.02 -9.43
N ASN A 6 37.97 15.97 -9.95
CA ASN A 6 36.70 16.36 -9.36
C ASN A 6 35.74 15.19 -9.52
N ASN A 7 35.67 14.30 -8.52
CA ASN A 7 34.57 13.38 -8.37
C ASN A 7 33.32 14.24 -8.03
N LEU A 8 32.57 14.62 -9.05
CA LEU A 8 31.19 15.06 -8.86
C LEU A 8 30.43 13.83 -8.36
N GLU A 9 30.17 13.75 -7.07
CA GLU A 9 29.21 12.79 -6.53
C GLU A 9 27.86 13.11 -7.17
N VAL A 10 27.41 12.27 -8.07
CA VAL A 10 26.05 12.34 -8.62
C VAL A 10 25.13 11.78 -7.56
N ILE A 11 24.49 12.64 -6.79
CA ILE A 11 23.45 12.22 -5.85
C ILE A 11 22.22 11.82 -6.67
N MET A 12 21.96 10.51 -6.73
CA MET A 12 20.75 9.98 -7.36
C MET A 12 19.62 9.96 -6.32
N ARG A 13 18.52 10.65 -6.60
CA ARG A 13 17.32 10.63 -5.76
C ARG A 13 16.44 9.48 -6.23
N VAL A 14 16.00 8.65 -5.30
CA VAL A 14 15.17 7.46 -5.56
C VAL A 14 14.10 7.31 -4.50
N ASP A 15 12.99 6.66 -4.84
CA ASP A 15 11.97 6.22 -3.89
C ASP A 15 11.54 4.79 -4.22
N PHE A 16 11.73 3.87 -3.28
CA PHE A 16 11.44 2.45 -3.45
C PHE A 16 10.31 1.95 -2.55
N HIS A 17 9.52 2.85 -1.95
CA HIS A 17 8.42 2.44 -1.09
C HIS A 17 7.24 3.40 -1.24
N MET A 18 6.39 3.14 -2.23
CA MET A 18 5.21 3.95 -2.55
C MET A 18 3.98 3.06 -2.69
N HIS A 19 2.83 3.58 -2.25
CA HIS A 19 1.54 2.93 -2.37
C HIS A 19 0.58 3.75 -3.21
N SER A 20 -0.16 3.08 -4.08
CA SER A 20 -1.19 3.68 -4.91
C SER A 20 -2.61 3.35 -4.43
N THR A 21 -3.60 3.86 -5.16
CA THR A 21 -5.02 3.53 -4.97
C THR A 21 -5.35 2.05 -5.26
N PHE A 22 -4.42 1.27 -5.78
CA PHE A 22 -4.58 -0.18 -5.91
C PHE A 22 -4.47 -0.90 -4.57
N SER A 23 -3.78 -0.30 -3.58
CA SER A 23 -3.79 -0.73 -2.19
C SER A 23 -4.32 0.37 -1.27
N ASP A 24 -3.55 0.90 -0.36
CA ASP A 24 -3.98 1.87 0.66
C ASP A 24 -3.40 3.28 0.47
N GLY A 25 -2.74 3.53 -0.65
CA GLY A 25 -2.37 4.86 -1.09
C GLY A 25 -3.58 5.73 -1.47
N VAL A 26 -3.36 7.03 -1.61
CA VAL A 26 -4.40 8.02 -1.96
C VAL A 26 -4.28 8.50 -3.40
N GLU A 27 -3.18 8.22 -4.06
CA GLU A 27 -2.87 8.66 -5.42
C GLU A 27 -2.85 7.48 -6.39
N THR A 28 -3.23 7.73 -7.64
CA THR A 28 -3.11 6.72 -8.69
C THR A 28 -1.64 6.50 -9.08
N PRO A 29 -1.27 5.37 -9.71
CA PRO A 29 0.08 5.16 -10.22
C PRO A 29 0.57 6.30 -11.12
N GLU A 30 -0.33 6.88 -11.94
CA GLU A 30 -0.04 8.02 -12.82
C GLU A 30 0.32 9.28 -12.03
N GLN A 31 -0.43 9.57 -10.98
CA GLN A 31 -0.18 10.73 -10.10
C GLN A 31 1.14 10.57 -9.34
N LEU A 32 1.41 9.37 -8.81
CA LEU A 32 2.68 9.06 -8.17
C LEU A 32 3.87 9.24 -9.12
N LEU A 33 3.75 8.77 -10.37
CA LEU A 33 4.79 8.93 -11.37
C LEU A 33 5.01 10.42 -11.72
N GLN A 34 3.93 11.20 -11.84
CA GLN A 34 4.02 12.64 -12.07
C GLN A 34 4.76 13.34 -10.92
N HIS A 35 4.40 13.06 -9.66
CA HIS A 35 5.07 13.62 -8.50
C HIS A 35 6.55 13.20 -8.41
N ALA A 36 6.86 11.97 -8.81
CA ALA A 36 8.24 11.50 -8.87
C ALA A 36 9.07 12.30 -9.91
N VAL A 37 8.49 12.65 -11.07
CA VAL A 37 9.11 13.51 -12.08
C VAL A 37 9.33 14.92 -11.52
N GLU A 38 8.32 15.51 -10.89
CA GLU A 38 8.40 16.86 -10.29
C GLU A 38 9.42 16.92 -9.15
N ALA A 39 9.59 15.82 -8.40
CA ALA A 39 10.59 15.68 -7.34
C ALA A 39 12.01 15.38 -7.85
N ASP A 40 12.21 15.29 -9.18
CA ASP A 40 13.49 14.92 -9.82
C ASP A 40 14.04 13.56 -9.35
N LEU A 41 13.14 12.60 -9.09
CA LEU A 41 13.55 11.21 -8.83
C LEU A 41 14.08 10.58 -10.13
N LYS A 42 15.05 9.69 -10.00
CA LYS A 42 15.66 8.98 -11.13
C LYS A 42 15.20 7.53 -11.22
N MET A 43 14.77 6.97 -10.09
CA MET A 43 14.32 5.59 -10.01
C MET A 43 13.26 5.47 -8.91
N ILE A 44 12.21 4.69 -9.19
CA ILE A 44 11.11 4.44 -8.24
C ILE A 44 10.69 2.99 -8.27
N ALA A 45 10.00 2.54 -7.21
CA ALA A 45 9.26 1.28 -7.20
C ALA A 45 7.88 1.49 -6.59
N LEU A 46 6.84 1.05 -7.30
CA LEU A 46 5.51 0.91 -6.73
C LEU A 46 5.47 -0.38 -5.92
N THR A 47 5.06 -0.30 -4.67
CA THR A 47 5.09 -1.41 -3.70
C THR A 47 3.75 -1.58 -2.99
N ASP A 48 2.67 -1.61 -3.75
CA ASP A 48 1.34 -1.82 -3.23
C ASP A 48 1.25 -3.10 -2.37
N HIS A 49 0.45 -3.08 -1.33
CA HIS A 49 0.27 -4.21 -0.40
C HIS A 49 -0.39 -5.41 -1.08
N ASP A 50 0.36 -6.52 -1.22
CA ASP A 50 -0.09 -7.77 -1.84
C ASP A 50 -0.81 -7.53 -3.18
N GLU A 51 -0.33 -6.55 -3.96
CA GLU A 51 -0.91 -6.15 -5.23
C GLU A 51 0.18 -5.70 -6.22
N ILE A 52 0.03 -6.07 -7.48
CA ILE A 52 0.99 -5.77 -8.54
C ILE A 52 0.37 -5.16 -9.81
N ALA A 53 -0.98 -5.06 -9.88
CA ALA A 53 -1.66 -4.55 -11.08
C ALA A 53 -1.33 -3.08 -11.38
N GLY A 54 -1.01 -2.27 -10.38
CA GLY A 54 -0.57 -0.89 -10.57
C GLY A 54 0.75 -0.74 -11.33
N ILE A 55 1.57 -1.80 -11.35
CA ILE A 55 2.87 -1.82 -12.05
C ILE A 55 2.65 -1.65 -13.57
N ASP A 56 1.72 -2.40 -14.16
CA ASP A 56 1.42 -2.30 -15.60
C ASP A 56 0.92 -0.90 -15.97
N THR A 57 0.07 -0.33 -15.12
CA THR A 57 -0.43 1.04 -15.30
C THR A 57 0.73 2.04 -15.32
N MET A 58 1.66 1.93 -14.38
CA MET A 58 2.81 2.84 -14.28
C MET A 58 3.80 2.64 -15.44
N LEU A 59 4.06 1.38 -15.83
CA LEU A 59 4.98 1.04 -16.94
C LEU A 59 4.44 1.44 -18.32
N ALA A 60 3.12 1.56 -18.48
CA ALA A 60 2.50 2.02 -19.73
C ALA A 60 2.74 3.51 -20.03
N ILE A 61 3.21 4.28 -19.05
CA ILE A 61 3.44 5.72 -19.18
C ILE A 61 4.89 5.96 -19.61
N GLU A 62 5.09 6.70 -20.69
CA GLU A 62 6.43 7.15 -21.09
C GLU A 62 6.98 8.13 -20.05
N SER A 63 8.13 7.80 -19.45
CA SER A 63 8.72 8.59 -18.37
C SER A 63 10.25 8.55 -18.43
N PRO A 64 10.95 9.62 -18.03
CA PRO A 64 12.40 9.64 -17.88
C PRO A 64 12.87 8.86 -16.63
N ILE A 65 11.94 8.43 -15.76
CA ILE A 65 12.23 7.73 -14.51
C ILE A 65 12.33 6.23 -14.77
N GLN A 66 13.34 5.59 -14.21
CA GLN A 66 13.42 4.14 -14.21
C GLN A 66 12.42 3.57 -13.19
N ILE A 67 11.51 2.73 -13.66
CA ILE A 67 10.52 2.04 -12.80
C ILE A 67 11.02 0.62 -12.54
N ILE A 68 11.10 0.25 -11.26
CA ILE A 68 11.42 -1.10 -10.80
C ILE A 68 10.11 -1.76 -10.34
N THR A 69 9.88 -3.00 -10.74
CA THR A 69 8.76 -3.79 -10.22
C THR A 69 8.94 -3.99 -8.73
N GLY A 70 7.90 -3.70 -7.94
CA GLY A 70 7.90 -3.79 -6.49
C GLY A 70 6.58 -4.33 -5.94
N CYS A 71 6.61 -4.86 -4.75
CA CYS A 71 5.43 -5.25 -3.97
C CYS A 71 5.80 -5.29 -2.49
N GLU A 72 4.89 -4.87 -1.64
CA GLU A 72 5.00 -5.05 -0.20
C GLU A 72 4.18 -6.27 0.23
N PHE A 73 4.85 -7.39 0.44
CA PHE A 73 4.24 -8.66 0.82
C PHE A 73 3.90 -8.70 2.29
N SER A 74 2.64 -9.03 2.63
CA SER A 74 2.25 -9.35 4.00
C SER A 74 2.84 -10.68 4.44
N ALA A 75 3.39 -10.71 5.65
CA ALA A 75 3.93 -11.91 6.26
C ALA A 75 3.61 -11.92 7.76
N HIS A 76 3.63 -13.12 8.36
CA HIS A 76 3.43 -13.30 9.78
C HIS A 76 4.60 -14.08 10.36
N TYR A 77 5.24 -13.54 11.39
CA TYR A 77 6.36 -14.20 12.04
C TYR A 77 6.32 -14.02 13.55
N LYS A 78 6.35 -15.14 14.29
CA LYS A 78 6.35 -15.17 15.76
C LYS A 78 5.25 -14.31 16.41
N GLY A 79 4.01 -14.39 15.86
CA GLY A 79 2.87 -13.65 16.39
C GLY A 79 2.84 -12.17 16.05
N LYS A 80 3.64 -11.72 15.08
CA LYS A 80 3.68 -10.35 14.60
C LYS A 80 3.46 -10.28 13.11
N ASP A 81 2.67 -9.32 12.67
CA ASP A 81 2.60 -8.93 11.27
C ASP A 81 3.89 -8.20 10.91
N ILE A 82 4.49 -8.59 9.80
CA ILE A 82 5.64 -7.95 9.19
C ILE A 82 5.36 -7.75 7.70
N HIS A 83 5.97 -6.75 7.11
CA HIS A 83 5.89 -6.52 5.68
C HIS A 83 7.29 -6.68 5.06
N ILE A 84 7.32 -7.32 3.90
CA ILE A 84 8.57 -7.61 3.18
C ILE A 84 8.50 -6.95 1.82
N LEU A 85 9.39 -6.01 1.58
CA LEU A 85 9.52 -5.38 0.27
C LEU A 85 10.28 -6.29 -0.69
N GLY A 86 9.65 -6.62 -1.82
CA GLY A 86 10.26 -7.37 -2.91
C GLY A 86 10.42 -6.49 -4.15
N TYR A 87 11.53 -6.68 -4.88
CA TYR A 87 11.86 -5.86 -6.04
C TYR A 87 12.42 -6.67 -7.20
N GLY A 88 12.26 -6.15 -8.42
CA GLY A 88 12.93 -6.66 -9.60
C GLY A 88 12.47 -8.03 -10.08
N PHE A 89 11.26 -8.43 -9.72
CA PHE A 89 10.66 -9.69 -10.14
C PHE A 89 9.92 -9.57 -11.48
N ASN A 90 9.67 -10.71 -12.12
CA ASN A 90 8.77 -10.78 -13.27
C ASN A 90 7.31 -10.70 -12.78
N HIS A 91 6.69 -9.52 -12.93
CA HIS A 91 5.31 -9.29 -12.49
C HIS A 91 4.25 -9.99 -13.37
N HIS A 92 4.62 -10.63 -14.47
CA HIS A 92 3.76 -11.49 -15.27
C HIS A 92 3.92 -13.00 -14.94
N ASP A 93 4.68 -13.36 -13.89
CA ASP A 93 4.83 -14.75 -13.47
C ASP A 93 3.51 -15.31 -12.91
N GLU A 94 3.03 -16.42 -13.46
CA GLU A 94 1.77 -17.04 -13.04
C GLU A 94 1.78 -17.53 -11.58
N GLY A 95 2.95 -17.95 -11.08
CA GLY A 95 3.11 -18.37 -9.69
C GLY A 95 2.95 -17.18 -8.74
N LEU A 96 3.53 -16.02 -9.12
CA LEU A 96 3.39 -14.78 -8.37
C LEU A 96 1.92 -14.32 -8.37
N HIS A 97 1.22 -14.34 -9.50
CA HIS A 97 -0.20 -13.98 -9.56
C HIS A 97 -1.06 -14.84 -8.63
N LYS A 98 -0.87 -16.17 -8.64
CA LYS A 98 -1.59 -17.07 -7.71
C LYS A 98 -1.28 -16.78 -6.25
N PHE A 99 -0.03 -16.45 -5.95
CA PHE A 99 0.39 -16.05 -4.61
C PHE A 99 -0.28 -14.75 -4.17
N ILE A 100 -0.28 -13.71 -5.03
CA ILE A 100 -0.93 -12.42 -4.77
C ILE A 100 -2.42 -12.60 -4.54
N GLU A 101 -3.15 -13.33 -5.41
CA GLU A 101 -4.59 -13.57 -5.25
C GLU A 101 -4.90 -14.26 -3.91
N PHE A 102 -4.11 -15.26 -3.50
CA PHE A 102 -4.29 -15.90 -2.20
C PHE A 102 -4.18 -14.90 -1.03
N PHE A 103 -3.20 -13.98 -1.07
CA PHE A 103 -3.03 -12.98 -0.02
C PHE A 103 -4.12 -11.90 -0.06
N LYS A 104 -4.58 -11.49 -1.24
CA LYS A 104 -5.70 -10.57 -1.40
C LYS A 104 -6.98 -11.11 -0.76
N GLU A 105 -7.32 -12.37 -1.03
CA GLU A 105 -8.47 -13.05 -0.39
C GLU A 105 -8.34 -13.06 1.14
N LYS A 106 -7.14 -13.32 1.66
CA LYS A 106 -6.88 -13.29 3.11
C LYS A 106 -7.03 -11.89 3.70
N ARG A 107 -6.51 -10.87 3.01
CA ARG A 107 -6.66 -9.47 3.43
C ARG A 107 -8.12 -9.06 3.45
N GLU A 108 -8.87 -9.34 2.38
CA GLU A 108 -10.31 -9.01 2.30
C GLU A 108 -11.10 -9.71 3.40
N SER A 109 -10.87 -11.00 3.63
CA SER A 109 -11.49 -11.75 4.74
C SER A 109 -11.19 -11.08 6.08
N ARG A 110 -9.92 -10.73 6.34
CA ARG A 110 -9.50 -10.05 7.57
C ARG A 110 -10.22 -8.71 7.76
N ILE A 111 -10.36 -7.91 6.69
CA ILE A 111 -11.06 -6.62 6.75
C ILE A 111 -12.54 -6.80 7.04
N LYS A 112 -13.21 -7.80 6.42
CA LYS A 112 -14.60 -8.16 6.73
C LYS A 112 -14.78 -8.55 8.20
N ASP A 113 -13.84 -9.32 8.74
CA ASP A 113 -13.85 -9.72 10.15
C ASP A 113 -13.62 -8.51 11.10
N ILE A 114 -12.72 -7.59 10.75
CA ILE A 114 -12.51 -6.33 11.51
C ILE A 114 -13.80 -5.50 11.52
N ILE A 115 -14.44 -5.32 10.36
CA ILE A 115 -15.69 -4.58 10.24
C ILE A 115 -16.79 -5.25 11.09
N SER A 116 -16.92 -6.58 11.01
CA SER A 116 -17.88 -7.32 11.85
C SER A 116 -17.65 -7.06 13.33
N ARG A 117 -16.42 -7.11 13.81
CA ARG A 117 -16.10 -6.77 15.21
C ARG A 117 -16.40 -5.31 15.56
N CYS A 118 -16.14 -4.39 14.65
CA CYS A 118 -16.51 -3.00 14.85
C CYS A 118 -18.02 -2.85 15.03
N ILE A 119 -18.83 -3.52 14.22
CA ILE A 119 -20.30 -3.53 14.33
C ILE A 119 -20.74 -4.07 15.69
N ASP A 120 -20.17 -5.19 16.14
CA ASP A 120 -20.48 -5.82 17.44
C ASP A 120 -20.15 -4.89 18.63
N HIS A 121 -19.26 -3.91 18.41
CA HIS A 121 -18.85 -2.92 19.42
C HIS A 121 -19.47 -1.53 19.21
N GLY A 122 -20.52 -1.44 18.38
CA GLY A 122 -21.34 -0.25 18.23
C GLY A 122 -20.88 0.76 17.17
N TYR A 123 -19.91 0.39 16.32
CA TYR A 123 -19.50 1.20 15.17
C TYR A 123 -20.37 0.82 13.97
N ASN A 124 -21.18 1.75 13.49
CA ASN A 124 -22.09 1.53 12.37
C ASN A 124 -21.35 1.79 11.04
N ILE A 125 -20.63 0.80 10.56
CA ILE A 125 -19.87 0.79 9.28
C ILE A 125 -20.15 -0.51 8.54
N SER A 126 -19.91 -0.56 7.22
CA SER A 126 -20.10 -1.79 6.43
C SER A 126 -18.97 -1.99 5.40
N PHE A 127 -18.79 -3.23 4.96
CA PHE A 127 -17.84 -3.53 3.89
C PHE A 127 -18.31 -2.97 2.54
N THR A 128 -19.60 -2.91 2.28
CA THR A 128 -20.17 -2.31 1.06
C THR A 128 -19.85 -0.82 0.96
N GLU A 129 -19.94 -0.06 2.07
CA GLU A 129 -19.50 1.35 2.08
C GLU A 129 -18.02 1.49 1.73
N LEU A 130 -17.20 0.56 2.20
CA LEU A 130 -15.77 0.55 1.89
C LEU A 130 -15.52 0.26 0.41
N GLU A 131 -16.27 -0.67 -0.21
CA GLU A 131 -16.21 -0.94 -1.65
C GLU A 131 -16.64 0.29 -2.47
N ASP A 132 -17.71 0.98 -2.05
CA ASP A 132 -18.22 2.17 -2.72
C ASP A 132 -17.24 3.36 -2.65
N LEU A 133 -16.53 3.52 -1.52
CA LEU A 133 -15.54 4.58 -1.32
C LEU A 133 -14.23 4.31 -2.09
N TYR A 134 -13.87 3.04 -2.27
CA TYR A 134 -12.60 2.63 -2.87
C TYR A 134 -12.78 1.66 -4.03
N PRO A 135 -13.48 2.05 -5.12
CA PRO A 135 -13.86 1.14 -6.21
C PRO A 135 -12.67 0.62 -7.02
N ASN A 136 -11.53 1.30 -6.96
CA ASN A 136 -10.31 0.91 -7.67
C ASN A 136 -9.35 0.07 -6.82
N THR A 137 -9.57 0.00 -5.51
CA THR A 137 -8.72 -0.74 -4.59
C THR A 137 -8.85 -2.25 -4.84
N LYS A 138 -7.71 -2.92 -4.95
CA LYS A 138 -7.62 -4.37 -5.16
C LYS A 138 -7.13 -5.10 -3.92
N SER A 139 -6.51 -4.38 -2.98
CA SER A 139 -5.99 -4.94 -1.73
C SER A 139 -6.38 -4.05 -0.55
N TYR A 140 -7.46 -4.43 0.14
CA TYR A 140 -7.95 -3.69 1.30
C TYR A 140 -7.03 -3.85 2.51
N GLY A 141 -6.85 -2.75 3.26
CA GLY A 141 -6.07 -2.69 4.48
C GLY A 141 -6.78 -1.95 5.61
N ARG A 142 -6.22 -2.03 6.82
CA ARG A 142 -6.73 -1.29 7.98
C ARG A 142 -6.84 0.24 7.78
N PRO A 143 -5.98 0.89 6.98
CA PRO A 143 -6.15 2.33 6.67
C PRO A 143 -7.49 2.67 6.03
N HIS A 144 -8.05 1.79 5.18
CA HIS A 144 -9.38 2.01 4.59
C HIS A 144 -10.48 1.99 5.66
N VAL A 145 -10.44 1.00 6.58
CA VAL A 145 -11.38 0.94 7.72
C VAL A 145 -11.21 2.17 8.62
N ALA A 146 -9.96 2.62 8.82
CA ALA A 146 -9.70 3.80 9.63
C ALA A 146 -10.32 5.07 9.03
N ARG A 147 -10.19 5.26 7.72
CA ARG A 147 -10.82 6.39 7.01
C ARG A 147 -12.36 6.32 7.11
N LEU A 148 -12.94 5.13 6.91
CA LEU A 148 -14.38 4.92 7.06
C LEU A 148 -14.86 5.27 8.48
N LEU A 149 -14.14 4.88 9.53
CA LEU A 149 -14.44 5.24 10.91
C LEU A 149 -14.36 6.76 11.16
N ILE A 150 -13.41 7.44 10.53
CA ILE A 150 -13.28 8.91 10.59
C ILE A 150 -14.46 9.58 9.88
N ASP A 151 -14.86 9.12 8.70
CA ASP A 151 -15.96 9.66 7.92
C ASP A 151 -17.30 9.53 8.67
N HIS A 152 -17.46 8.49 9.48
CA HIS A 152 -18.59 8.32 10.39
C HIS A 152 -18.45 9.10 11.70
N GLY A 153 -17.38 9.84 11.92
CA GLY A 153 -17.17 10.67 13.11
C GLY A 153 -16.77 9.92 14.38
N TYR A 154 -16.32 8.67 14.27
CA TYR A 154 -15.85 7.86 15.42
C TYR A 154 -14.44 8.20 15.89
N ALA A 155 -13.67 8.91 15.08
CA ALA A 155 -12.34 9.43 15.40
C ALA A 155 -12.07 10.69 14.55
N LYS A 156 -11.12 11.53 14.99
CA LYS A 156 -10.75 12.77 14.30
C LYS A 156 -9.67 12.56 13.24
N ASP A 157 -8.82 11.56 13.41
CA ASP A 157 -7.70 11.26 12.50
C ASP A 157 -7.30 9.78 12.55
N ILE A 158 -6.45 9.38 11.62
CA ILE A 158 -5.96 8.00 11.48
C ILE A 158 -5.20 7.54 12.72
N GLN A 159 -4.41 8.43 13.35
CA GLN A 159 -3.63 8.10 14.53
C GLN A 159 -4.54 7.69 15.69
N GLU A 160 -5.62 8.46 15.93
CA GLU A 160 -6.59 8.14 16.98
C GLU A 160 -7.27 6.78 16.75
N VAL A 161 -7.57 6.42 15.49
CA VAL A 161 -8.11 5.09 15.16
C VAL A 161 -7.13 3.98 15.50
N PHE A 162 -5.85 4.12 15.12
CA PHE A 162 -4.83 3.09 15.36
C PHE A 162 -4.38 3.01 16.82
N ASP A 163 -4.46 4.10 17.57
CA ASP A 163 -4.17 4.11 19.01
C ASP A 163 -5.35 3.57 19.84
N GLY A 164 -6.57 3.62 19.30
CA GLY A 164 -7.82 3.22 19.95
C GLY A 164 -8.51 2.04 19.29
N ILE A 165 -9.43 2.31 18.35
CA ILE A 165 -10.39 1.33 17.79
C ILE A 165 -9.70 0.15 17.11
N LEU A 166 -8.64 0.39 16.34
CA LEU A 166 -7.86 -0.63 15.62
C LEU A 166 -6.50 -0.94 16.27
N ASN A 167 -6.31 -0.58 17.55
CA ASN A 167 -5.12 -0.96 18.31
C ASN A 167 -5.05 -2.48 18.49
N SER A 168 -3.86 -3.05 18.56
CA SER A 168 -3.63 -4.50 18.73
C SER A 168 -4.24 -5.11 19.98
N LYS A 169 -4.61 -4.29 20.99
CA LYS A 169 -5.31 -4.71 22.20
C LYS A 169 -6.81 -4.47 22.16
N SER A 170 -7.31 -3.84 21.09
CA SER A 170 -8.73 -3.56 20.90
C SER A 170 -9.50 -4.83 20.57
N PRO A 171 -10.78 -4.96 20.99
CA PRO A 171 -11.63 -6.05 20.57
C PRO A 171 -11.93 -6.03 19.06
N CYS A 172 -11.81 -4.89 18.39
CA CYS A 172 -11.99 -4.77 16.95
C CYS A 172 -10.77 -5.24 16.14
N TYR A 173 -9.60 -5.46 16.80
CA TYR A 173 -8.40 -5.90 16.11
C TYR A 173 -8.43 -7.39 15.76
N ILE A 174 -7.98 -7.70 14.54
CA ILE A 174 -7.70 -9.05 14.04
C ILE A 174 -6.24 -9.07 13.58
N PRO A 175 -5.42 -10.00 14.10
CA PRO A 175 -4.02 -10.13 13.69
C PRO A 175 -3.87 -10.63 12.23
#